data_bf034d1f74b22fa697bb3585ccda6c48
#
_entry.id   bf034d1f74b22fa697bb3585ccda6c48
#
_cell.length_a   1.000
_cell.length_b   1.000
_cell.length_c   1.000
_cell.angle_alpha   90.00
_cell.angle_beta   90.00
_cell.angle_gamma   90.00
#
_symmetry.space_group_name_H-M   'P 1'
#
loop_
_entity.id
_entity.type
_entity.pdbx_description
1 polymer ?
#
loop_
_entity_poly.entity_id
_entity_poly.type
_entity_poly.pdbx_seq_one_letter_code
_entity_poly.pdbx_strand_id
1 'polypeptide(L)'
;MQVHGGNVRLGFIVRLNMGALEYSLPGVENPQQESLAFRSISAATLAWEIRRLGQEGFNRRYMLVDCRYPYEYDGGHVMYAVNIHDHSDLESIFFPEDPHHPIRSRIPIFYCEFSQKRGPMTLIGSYSRALALRSLDRKRNELDYPKVDYAEMYLLDQGYRKFWNDGSYKVTLLLRSPS
;
A
#
# COMPACT_ATOMS: atom_id res chain seq x y z
N MET A 1 17.97 -17.52 61.83
CA MET A 1 18.61 -16.63 60.86
C MET A 1 18.20 -17.12 59.46
N GLN A 2 17.16 -16.50 58.89
CA GLN A 2 16.57 -16.91 57.61
C GLN A 2 17.26 -16.15 56.49
N VAL A 3 17.73 -16.84 55.44
CA VAL A 3 18.28 -16.25 54.23
C VAL A 3 17.25 -16.48 53.11
N HIS A 4 16.62 -15.40 52.67
CA HIS A 4 15.69 -15.41 51.55
C HIS A 4 16.50 -15.44 50.26
N GLY A 5 16.35 -16.51 49.50
CA GLY A 5 16.83 -16.62 48.14
C GLY A 5 15.86 -15.95 47.17
N GLY A 6 16.24 -14.79 46.66
CA GLY A 6 15.48 -14.12 45.58
C GLY A 6 15.76 -14.76 44.23
N ASN A 7 14.74 -15.34 43.62
CA ASN A 7 14.78 -15.85 42.25
C ASN A 7 14.69 -14.68 41.27
N VAL A 8 15.81 -14.27 40.72
CA VAL A 8 15.85 -13.33 39.60
C VAL A 8 15.59 -14.11 38.31
N ARG A 9 14.36 -14.09 37.81
CA ARG A 9 14.05 -14.51 36.44
C ARG A 9 14.67 -13.51 35.48
N LEU A 10 15.80 -13.85 34.91
CA LEU A 10 16.28 -13.19 33.69
C LEU A 10 15.30 -13.48 32.53
N GLY A 11 14.38 -12.59 32.26
CA GLY A 11 13.60 -12.60 31.04
C GLY A 11 14.51 -12.25 29.87
N PHE A 12 14.96 -13.23 29.09
CA PHE A 12 15.55 -12.99 27.79
C PHE A 12 14.45 -12.43 26.88
N ILE A 13 14.42 -11.10 26.75
CA ILE A 13 13.70 -10.45 25.66
C ILE A 13 14.55 -10.68 24.41
N VAL A 14 14.24 -11.75 23.67
CA VAL A 14 14.69 -11.90 22.31
C VAL A 14 13.98 -10.79 21.50
N ARG A 15 14.60 -9.63 21.38
CA ARG A 15 14.29 -8.69 20.32
C ARG A 15 14.64 -9.38 19.01
N LEU A 16 13.67 -10.06 18.43
CA LEU A 16 13.71 -10.37 17.01
C LEU A 16 13.80 -9.02 16.30
N ASN A 17 14.99 -8.69 15.84
CA ASN A 17 15.24 -7.56 14.97
C ASN A 17 14.65 -7.95 13.59
N MET A 18 13.32 -7.98 13.50
CA MET A 18 12.62 -7.99 12.23
C MET A 18 12.98 -6.65 11.61
N GLY A 19 13.90 -6.66 10.64
CA GLY A 19 14.35 -5.47 9.94
C GLY A 19 13.14 -4.59 9.66
N ALA A 20 13.05 -3.46 10.37
CA ALA A 20 11.94 -2.54 10.22
C ALA A 20 11.92 -2.14 8.74
N LEU A 21 10.82 -2.43 8.04
CA LEU A 21 10.64 -1.98 6.68
C LEU A 21 10.79 -0.45 6.70
N GLU A 22 11.78 0.05 6.00
CA GLU A 22 11.97 1.49 5.88
C GLU A 22 10.96 2.02 4.88
N TYR A 23 10.12 2.94 5.35
CA TYR A 23 9.12 3.60 4.53
C TYR A 23 9.58 5.02 4.20
N SER A 24 9.68 5.34 2.92
CA SER A 24 10.17 6.65 2.45
C SER A 24 9.15 7.78 2.57
N LEU A 25 7.84 7.44 2.59
CA LEU A 25 6.78 8.44 2.74
C LEU A 25 6.29 8.52 4.19
N PRO A 26 5.90 9.73 4.66
CA PRO A 26 5.32 9.92 5.99
C PRO A 26 3.98 9.19 6.10
N GLY A 27 3.80 8.42 7.17
CA GLY A 27 2.55 7.76 7.49
C GLY A 27 1.55 8.68 8.16
N VAL A 28 0.27 8.27 8.12
CA VAL A 28 -0.80 8.88 8.93
C VAL A 28 -0.67 8.38 10.37
N GLU A 29 -0.76 9.26 11.36
CA GLU A 29 -0.62 8.88 12.79
C GLU A 29 -1.74 7.96 13.26
N ASN A 30 -2.99 8.22 12.84
CA ASN A 30 -4.16 7.43 13.19
C ASN A 30 -4.87 6.96 11.91
N PRO A 31 -4.33 5.94 11.21
CA PRO A 31 -4.91 5.49 9.97
C PRO A 31 -6.22 4.74 10.19
N GLN A 32 -7.12 4.79 9.21
CA GLN A 32 -8.35 3.99 9.24
C GLN A 32 -8.07 2.47 9.26
N GLN A 33 -6.92 2.08 8.74
CA GLN A 33 -6.47 0.69 8.69
C GLN A 33 -5.01 0.60 9.16
N GLU A 34 -4.82 -0.05 10.29
CA GLU A 34 -3.48 -0.42 10.76
C GLU A 34 -3.07 -1.76 10.16
N SER A 35 -1.83 -1.86 9.72
CA SER A 35 -1.26 -3.09 9.19
C SER A 35 0.26 -3.09 9.31
N LEU A 36 0.84 -4.26 9.54
CA LEU A 36 2.28 -4.48 9.43
C LEU A 36 2.72 -4.74 7.99
N ALA A 37 1.77 -4.93 7.07
CA ALA A 37 2.05 -5.25 5.67
C ALA A 37 2.27 -4.02 4.80
N PHE A 38 1.77 -2.86 5.20
CA PHE A 38 1.86 -1.58 4.49
C PHE A 38 1.70 -0.41 5.44
N ARG A 39 2.05 0.80 4.98
CA ARG A 39 1.81 2.06 5.69
C ARG A 39 0.70 2.86 5.01
N SER A 40 -0.16 3.51 5.79
CA SER A 40 -1.16 4.45 5.26
C SER A 40 -0.56 5.83 5.05
N ILE A 41 -0.82 6.43 3.89
CA ILE A 41 -0.42 7.80 3.55
C ILE A 41 -1.63 8.69 3.34
N SER A 42 -1.46 9.99 3.57
CA SER A 42 -2.53 10.97 3.39
C SER A 42 -2.72 11.36 1.92
N ALA A 43 -3.89 11.91 1.59
CA ALA A 43 -4.17 12.51 0.29
C ALA A 43 -3.17 13.65 -0.04
N ALA A 44 -2.77 14.43 0.97
CA ALA A 44 -1.78 15.50 0.82
C ALA A 44 -0.40 14.95 0.43
N THR A 45 0.04 13.85 1.07
CA THR A 45 1.30 13.18 0.74
C THR A 45 1.30 12.68 -0.71
N LEU A 46 0.23 12.01 -1.14
CA LEU A 46 0.10 11.51 -2.51
C LEU A 46 0.08 12.67 -3.52
N ALA A 47 -0.71 13.70 -3.27
CA ALA A 47 -0.81 14.87 -4.14
C ALA A 47 0.54 15.60 -4.28
N TRP A 48 1.29 15.70 -3.19
CA TRP A 48 2.63 16.30 -3.20
C TRP A 48 3.61 15.48 -4.06
N GLU A 49 3.63 14.16 -3.93
CA GLU A 49 4.48 13.28 -4.75
C GLU A 49 4.14 13.37 -6.24
N ILE A 50 2.84 13.37 -6.60
CA ILE A 50 2.41 13.52 -7.99
C ILE A 50 2.92 14.84 -8.58
N ARG A 51 2.75 15.96 -7.86
CA ARG A 51 3.18 17.28 -8.30
C ARG A 51 4.70 17.41 -8.39
N ARG A 52 5.40 16.90 -7.37
CA ARG A 52 6.85 17.01 -7.28
C ARG A 52 7.58 16.24 -8.38
N LEU A 53 7.09 15.04 -8.69
CA LEU A 53 7.76 14.12 -9.61
C LEU A 53 7.31 14.27 -11.07
N GLY A 54 6.10 14.81 -11.29
CA GLY A 54 5.48 14.79 -12.63
C GLY A 54 5.22 13.35 -13.11
N GLN A 55 4.73 13.20 -14.33
CA GLN A 55 4.31 11.91 -14.89
C GLN A 55 5.46 10.88 -14.92
N GLU A 56 6.57 11.24 -15.53
CA GLU A 56 7.68 10.29 -15.71
C GLU A 56 8.30 9.88 -14.37
N GLY A 57 8.58 10.84 -13.50
CA GLY A 57 9.17 10.57 -12.19
C GLY A 57 8.25 9.76 -11.30
N PHE A 58 6.96 10.10 -11.29
CA PHE A 58 5.96 9.38 -10.52
C PHE A 58 5.82 7.92 -11.01
N ASN A 59 5.62 7.71 -12.30
CA ASN A 59 5.46 6.38 -12.89
C ASN A 59 6.74 5.52 -12.84
N ARG A 60 7.90 6.16 -12.75
CA ARG A 60 9.16 5.42 -12.53
C ARG A 60 9.26 4.88 -11.10
N ARG A 61 8.79 5.65 -10.12
CA ARG A 61 8.94 5.34 -8.69
C ARG A 61 7.75 4.58 -8.11
N TYR A 62 6.55 4.92 -8.51
CA TYR A 62 5.31 4.41 -7.92
C TYR A 62 4.44 3.69 -8.94
N MET A 63 3.62 2.78 -8.44
CA MET A 63 2.48 2.23 -9.15
C MET A 63 1.22 2.52 -8.33
N LEU A 64 0.47 3.53 -8.75
CA LEU A 64 -0.80 3.89 -8.11
C LEU A 64 -1.91 3.01 -8.66
N VAL A 65 -2.57 2.26 -7.79
CA VAL A 65 -3.57 1.26 -8.13
C VAL A 65 -4.93 1.67 -7.62
N ASP A 66 -5.86 1.90 -8.55
CA ASP A 66 -7.28 2.05 -8.25
C ASP A 66 -7.94 0.67 -8.21
N CYS A 67 -8.41 0.27 -7.03
CA CYS A 67 -9.04 -1.02 -6.80
C CYS A 67 -10.57 -0.99 -6.94
N ARG A 68 -11.15 0.12 -7.40
CA ARG A 68 -12.58 0.26 -7.64
C ARG A 68 -13.00 -0.50 -8.90
N TYR A 69 -14.31 -0.62 -9.09
CA TYR A 69 -14.84 -1.18 -10.32
C TYR A 69 -14.47 -0.32 -11.55
N PRO A 70 -14.35 -0.91 -12.75
CA PRO A 70 -13.99 -0.17 -13.96
C PRO A 70 -14.89 1.05 -14.22
N TYR A 71 -16.21 0.93 -14.02
CA TYR A 71 -17.13 2.06 -14.21
C TYR A 71 -16.91 3.22 -13.22
N GLU A 72 -16.40 2.92 -12.00
CA GLU A 72 -16.04 3.97 -11.04
C GLU A 72 -14.73 4.67 -11.45
N TYR A 73 -13.76 3.89 -11.93
CA TYR A 73 -12.51 4.39 -12.47
C TYR A 73 -12.74 5.27 -13.69
N ASP A 74 -13.59 4.82 -14.63
CA ASP A 74 -13.95 5.58 -15.83
C ASP A 74 -14.70 6.87 -15.51
N GLY A 75 -15.52 6.88 -14.46
CA GLY A 75 -16.20 8.07 -13.96
C GLY A 75 -15.28 9.12 -13.35
N GLY A 76 -14.02 8.76 -13.07
CA GLY A 76 -12.96 9.64 -12.56
C GLY A 76 -12.03 8.93 -11.60
N HIS A 77 -10.72 9.16 -11.76
CA HIS A 77 -9.66 8.54 -10.96
C HIS A 77 -8.52 9.52 -10.66
N VAL A 78 -7.66 9.16 -9.74
CA VAL A 78 -6.45 9.94 -9.42
C VAL A 78 -5.47 9.84 -10.60
N MET A 79 -4.89 10.96 -10.98
CA MET A 79 -3.92 11.04 -12.08
C MET A 79 -2.82 9.97 -11.93
N TYR A 80 -2.49 9.33 -13.05
CA TYR A 80 -1.50 8.24 -13.16
C TYR A 80 -1.90 6.92 -12.50
N ALA A 81 -3.11 6.79 -11.95
CA ALA A 81 -3.60 5.52 -11.45
C ALA A 81 -3.90 4.54 -12.60
N VAL A 82 -3.68 3.26 -12.32
CA VAL A 82 -4.13 2.14 -13.16
C VAL A 82 -5.23 1.39 -12.43
N ASN A 83 -6.24 0.92 -13.16
CA ASN A 83 -7.31 0.14 -12.57
C ASN A 83 -6.92 -1.33 -12.48
N ILE A 84 -6.91 -1.87 -11.26
CA ILE A 84 -6.74 -3.32 -11.00
C ILE A 84 -7.84 -3.73 -10.03
N HIS A 85 -8.95 -4.13 -10.60
CA HIS A 85 -10.13 -4.47 -9.81
C HIS A 85 -10.19 -5.97 -9.49
N ASP A 86 -9.57 -6.84 -10.29
CA ASP A 86 -9.53 -8.28 -10.05
C ASP A 86 -8.27 -8.69 -9.25
N HIS A 87 -8.48 -9.57 -8.27
CA HIS A 87 -7.38 -10.16 -7.50
C HIS A 87 -6.49 -11.09 -8.32
N SER A 88 -7.06 -11.77 -9.32
CA SER A 88 -6.35 -12.70 -10.19
C SER A 88 -5.24 -12.04 -11.00
N ASP A 89 -5.36 -10.74 -11.25
CA ASP A 89 -4.40 -9.99 -12.06
C ASP A 89 -3.14 -9.57 -11.28
N LEU A 90 -3.19 -9.60 -9.93
CA LEU A 90 -2.08 -9.12 -9.09
C LEU A 90 -0.77 -9.88 -9.36
N GLU A 91 -0.82 -11.20 -9.48
CA GLU A 91 0.38 -12.00 -9.67
C GLU A 91 1.03 -11.70 -11.03
N SER A 92 0.26 -11.72 -12.11
CA SER A 92 0.78 -11.44 -13.45
C SER A 92 1.30 -10.02 -13.62
N ILE A 93 0.68 -9.04 -12.96
CA ILE A 93 1.06 -7.63 -13.06
C ILE A 93 2.32 -7.34 -12.23
N PHE A 94 2.35 -7.77 -10.96
CA PHE A 94 3.44 -7.41 -10.05
C PHE A 94 4.64 -8.38 -10.14
N PHE A 95 4.44 -9.59 -10.63
CA PHE A 95 5.52 -10.58 -10.75
C PHE A 95 5.63 -11.12 -12.18
N PRO A 96 5.86 -10.24 -13.18
CA PRO A 96 6.08 -10.67 -14.56
C PRO A 96 7.28 -11.63 -14.63
N GLU A 97 7.30 -12.48 -15.65
CA GLU A 97 8.37 -13.47 -15.88
C GLU A 97 9.74 -12.80 -16.06
N ASP A 98 9.77 -11.62 -16.70
CA ASP A 98 11.01 -10.84 -16.83
C ASP A 98 11.45 -10.28 -15.47
N PRO A 99 12.60 -10.73 -14.93
CA PRO A 99 13.11 -10.25 -13.65
C PRO A 99 13.53 -8.77 -13.67
N HIS A 100 13.77 -8.22 -14.85
CA HIS A 100 14.19 -6.81 -15.06
C HIS A 100 13.00 -5.90 -15.41
N HIS A 101 11.78 -6.42 -15.41
CA HIS A 101 10.60 -5.62 -15.72
C HIS A 101 10.49 -4.41 -14.76
N PRO A 102 10.25 -3.19 -15.27
CA PRO A 102 10.27 -1.96 -14.46
C PRO A 102 9.31 -1.96 -13.27
N ILE A 103 8.22 -2.74 -13.33
CA ILE A 103 7.24 -2.85 -12.24
C ILE A 103 7.87 -3.32 -10.93
N ARG A 104 8.88 -4.21 -11.00
CA ARG A 104 9.53 -4.80 -9.83
C ARG A 104 10.30 -3.78 -8.98
N SER A 105 10.62 -2.62 -9.54
CA SER A 105 11.30 -1.52 -8.83
C SER A 105 10.33 -0.43 -8.34
N ARG A 106 9.04 -0.55 -8.67
CA ARG A 106 8.04 0.45 -8.28
C ARG A 106 7.44 0.16 -6.91
N ILE A 107 7.10 1.21 -6.21
CA ILE A 107 6.44 1.15 -4.90
C ILE A 107 4.92 1.15 -5.12
N PRO A 108 4.19 0.08 -4.73
CA PRO A 108 2.75 0.03 -4.88
C PRO A 108 2.04 0.98 -3.90
N ILE A 109 1.07 1.74 -4.41
CA ILE A 109 0.15 2.56 -3.63
C ILE A 109 -1.26 2.15 -4.03
N PHE A 110 -2.05 1.63 -3.09
CA PHE A 110 -3.41 1.16 -3.35
C PHE A 110 -4.45 2.14 -2.82
N TYR A 111 -5.55 2.29 -3.54
CA TYR A 111 -6.74 2.95 -3.03
C TYR A 111 -8.03 2.33 -3.58
N CYS A 112 -9.12 2.52 -2.85
CA CYS A 112 -10.49 2.28 -3.30
C CYS A 112 -11.34 3.49 -2.91
N GLU A 113 -12.67 3.40 -3.01
CA GLU A 113 -13.54 4.54 -2.72
C GLU A 113 -13.33 5.10 -1.30
N PHE A 114 -13.28 4.25 -0.28
CA PHE A 114 -13.18 4.65 1.12
C PHE A 114 -11.94 4.12 1.84
N SER A 115 -11.19 3.23 1.22
CA SER A 115 -10.10 2.45 1.85
C SER A 115 -10.47 1.78 3.19
N GLN A 116 -11.76 1.54 3.42
CA GLN A 116 -12.30 0.94 4.64
C GLN A 116 -12.57 -0.55 4.48
N LYS A 117 -12.56 -1.29 5.61
CA LYS A 117 -13.17 -2.62 5.68
C LYS A 117 -14.69 -2.46 5.53
N ARG A 118 -15.25 -2.82 4.38
CA ARG A 118 -16.69 -3.03 4.28
C ARG A 118 -16.99 -4.45 4.75
N GLY A 119 -17.89 -4.63 5.72
CA GLY A 119 -18.50 -5.84 6.26
C GLY A 119 -18.09 -7.24 5.75
N PRO A 120 -18.83 -8.33 5.95
CA PRO A 120 -18.39 -9.69 5.59
C PRO A 120 -18.12 -9.94 4.09
N MET A 121 -18.42 -9.00 3.20
CA MET A 121 -18.04 -8.98 1.78
C MET A 121 -16.65 -8.32 1.52
N THR A 122 -15.79 -8.27 2.50
CA THR A 122 -14.53 -7.50 2.55
C THR A 122 -13.37 -8.00 1.68
N LEU A 123 -13.61 -8.88 0.74
CA LEU A 123 -12.60 -9.30 -0.24
C LEU A 123 -12.40 -8.28 -1.38
N ILE A 124 -13.16 -7.18 -1.40
CA ILE A 124 -13.17 -6.20 -2.49
C ILE A 124 -12.73 -4.84 -1.94
N GLY A 125 -11.45 -4.52 -2.04
CA GLY A 125 -10.94 -3.21 -1.63
C GLY A 125 -9.43 -3.12 -1.63
N SER A 126 -8.91 -1.90 -1.54
CA SER A 126 -7.47 -1.63 -1.54
C SER A 126 -6.72 -2.35 -0.41
N TYR A 127 -7.34 -2.47 0.77
CA TYR A 127 -6.79 -3.19 1.91
C TYR A 127 -6.54 -4.67 1.58
N SER A 128 -7.53 -5.35 1.01
CA SER A 128 -7.40 -6.76 0.65
C SER A 128 -6.40 -6.98 -0.49
N ARG A 129 -6.29 -6.04 -1.46
CA ARG A 129 -5.30 -6.10 -2.53
C ARG A 129 -3.87 -5.95 -1.98
N ALA A 130 -3.66 -4.99 -1.09
CA ALA A 130 -2.35 -4.81 -0.45
C ALA A 130 -1.93 -6.04 0.37
N LEU A 131 -2.86 -6.64 1.12
CA LEU A 131 -2.61 -7.89 1.85
C LEU A 131 -2.35 -9.07 0.91
N ALA A 132 -3.12 -9.20 -0.18
CA ALA A 132 -2.94 -10.25 -1.17
C ALA A 132 -1.57 -10.15 -1.84
N LEU A 133 -1.15 -8.94 -2.26
CA LEU A 133 0.18 -8.71 -2.80
C LEU A 133 1.26 -9.09 -1.78
N ARG A 134 1.14 -8.69 -0.52
CA ARG A 134 2.09 -9.07 0.54
C ARG A 134 2.15 -10.57 0.75
N SER A 135 1.01 -11.27 0.69
CA SER A 135 0.95 -12.73 0.84
C SER A 135 1.63 -13.45 -0.33
N LEU A 136 1.38 -13.00 -1.56
CA LEU A 136 2.05 -13.51 -2.75
C LEU A 136 3.57 -13.29 -2.69
N ASP A 137 3.99 -12.09 -2.33
CA ASP A 137 5.39 -11.70 -2.21
C ASP A 137 6.13 -12.58 -1.16
N ARG A 138 5.54 -12.78 0.01
CA ARG A 138 6.11 -13.66 1.03
C ARG A 138 6.16 -15.12 0.60
N LYS A 139 5.13 -15.62 -0.08
CA LYS A 139 5.09 -16.99 -0.61
C LYS A 139 6.20 -17.20 -1.64
N ARG A 140 6.44 -16.23 -2.51
CA ARG A 140 7.49 -16.30 -3.53
C ARG A 140 8.90 -16.26 -2.94
N ASN A 141 9.08 -15.60 -1.80
CA ASN A 141 10.34 -15.44 -1.10
C ASN A 141 10.41 -16.30 0.19
N GLU A 142 9.62 -17.37 0.30
CA GLU A 142 9.54 -18.15 1.55
C GLU A 142 10.88 -18.76 1.99
N LEU A 143 11.73 -19.13 1.03
CA LEU A 143 13.05 -19.70 1.29
C LEU A 143 14.11 -18.64 1.65
N ASP A 144 13.83 -17.37 1.34
CA ASP A 144 14.74 -16.25 1.57
C ASP A 144 14.24 -15.31 2.69
N TYR A 145 13.39 -15.80 3.58
CA TYR A 145 12.83 -15.00 4.68
C TYR A 145 13.95 -14.29 5.48
N PRO A 146 13.81 -12.99 5.80
CA PRO A 146 12.63 -12.12 5.72
C PRO A 146 12.51 -11.30 4.43
N LYS A 147 13.25 -11.63 3.38
CA LYS A 147 13.23 -10.92 2.09
C LYS A 147 11.82 -10.86 1.48
N VAL A 148 11.53 -9.77 0.82
CA VAL A 148 10.35 -9.52 -0.01
C VAL A 148 10.75 -8.68 -1.21
N ASP A 149 10.05 -8.82 -2.34
CA ASP A 149 10.32 -8.01 -3.53
C ASP A 149 9.77 -6.59 -3.38
N TYR A 150 8.60 -6.45 -2.74
CA TYR A 150 7.95 -5.18 -2.46
C TYR A 150 8.08 -4.81 -0.98
N ALA A 151 9.29 -4.42 -0.56
CA ALA A 151 9.54 -4.07 0.84
C ALA A 151 8.64 -2.91 1.32
N GLU A 152 8.39 -1.95 0.45
CA GLU A 152 7.60 -0.75 0.71
C GLU A 152 6.29 -0.80 -0.06
N MET A 153 5.16 -0.64 0.64
CA MET A 153 3.82 -0.56 0.06
C MET A 153 2.97 0.42 0.85
N TYR A 154 2.05 1.10 0.17
CA TYR A 154 1.17 2.08 0.78
C TYR A 154 -0.30 1.85 0.50
N LEU A 155 -1.12 2.35 1.44
CA LEU A 155 -2.55 2.50 1.28
C LEU A 155 -2.89 3.99 1.39
N LEU A 156 -3.69 4.52 0.44
CA LEU A 156 -4.23 5.87 0.56
C LEU A 156 -5.33 5.88 1.64
N ASP A 157 -5.05 6.55 2.75
CA ASP A 157 -5.99 6.67 3.86
C ASP A 157 -7.26 7.42 3.42
N GLN A 158 -8.43 6.92 3.82
CA GLN A 158 -9.74 7.40 3.42
C GLN A 158 -10.06 7.36 1.92
N GLY A 159 -9.15 6.82 1.09
CA GLY A 159 -9.36 6.49 -0.31
C GLY A 159 -9.69 7.66 -1.23
N TYR A 160 -10.29 7.32 -2.38
CA TYR A 160 -10.65 8.27 -3.44
C TYR A 160 -11.61 9.36 -2.96
N ARG A 161 -12.59 9.02 -2.13
CA ARG A 161 -13.59 9.97 -1.65
C ARG A 161 -12.98 11.13 -0.87
N LYS A 162 -11.99 10.86 -0.01
CA LYS A 162 -11.27 11.91 0.71
C LYS A 162 -10.47 12.77 -0.24
N PHE A 163 -9.79 12.15 -1.18
CA PHE A 163 -9.02 12.85 -2.22
C PHE A 163 -9.92 13.73 -3.08
N TRP A 164 -11.10 13.24 -3.45
CA TRP A 164 -12.10 14.00 -4.20
C TRP A 164 -12.68 15.18 -3.41
N ASN A 165 -13.02 14.96 -2.13
CA ASN A 165 -13.66 15.98 -1.30
C ASN A 165 -12.71 17.09 -0.87
N ASP A 166 -11.40 16.84 -0.90
CA ASP A 166 -10.39 17.85 -0.73
C ASP A 166 -10.30 18.69 -2.01
N GLY A 167 -11.06 19.79 -2.06
CA GLY A 167 -11.25 20.61 -3.24
C GLY A 167 -9.97 21.11 -3.92
N SER A 168 -8.84 21.11 -3.20
CA SER A 168 -7.53 21.54 -3.72
C SER A 168 -6.95 20.58 -4.77
N TYR A 169 -7.43 19.32 -4.85
CA TYR A 169 -6.91 18.30 -5.77
C TYR A 169 -7.78 18.11 -7.02
N LYS A 170 -9.06 18.48 -6.97
CA LYS A 170 -10.06 18.21 -8.03
C LYS A 170 -9.65 18.65 -9.43
N VAL A 171 -9.04 19.81 -9.53
CA VAL A 171 -8.78 20.45 -10.83
C VAL A 171 -7.50 19.95 -11.49
N THR A 172 -6.55 19.49 -10.69
CA THR A 172 -5.18 19.25 -11.17
C THR A 172 -4.72 17.81 -11.11
N LEU A 173 -5.38 16.98 -10.29
CA LEU A 173 -4.90 15.63 -10.02
C LEU A 173 -5.97 14.53 -10.21
N LEU A 174 -7.15 14.90 -10.71
CA LEU A 174 -8.19 13.93 -11.04
C LEU A 174 -8.41 13.92 -12.56
N LEU A 175 -8.39 12.72 -13.11
CA LEU A 175 -8.75 12.46 -14.50
C LEU A 175 -10.18 11.94 -14.55
N ARG A 176 -10.92 12.37 -15.58
CA ARG A 176 -12.18 11.77 -15.98
C ARG A 176 -11.96 11.17 -17.35
N SER A 177 -12.50 9.99 -17.59
CA SER A 177 -12.56 9.46 -18.94
C SER A 177 -13.41 10.40 -19.78
N PRO A 178 -13.03 10.68 -21.04
CA PRO A 178 -13.91 11.39 -21.96
C PRO A 178 -15.21 10.63 -22.09
N SER A 179 -16.33 11.31 -21.85
CA SER A 179 -17.69 10.78 -22.05
C SER A 179 -17.97 10.53 -23.52
#